data_8605b861e6f5b71798d3afa5936544e5
#
_entry.id   8605b861e6f5b71798d3afa5936544e5
#
_cell.length_a   1.000
_cell.length_b   1.000
_cell.length_c   1.000
_cell.angle_alpha   90.00
_cell.angle_beta   90.00
_cell.angle_gamma   90.00
#
_symmetry.space_group_name_H-M   'P 1'
#
loop_
_entity.id
_entity.type
_entity.pdbx_description
1 polymer ?
#
loop_
_entity_poly.entity_id
_entity_poly.type
_entity_poly.pdbx_seq_one_letter_code
_entity_poly.pdbx_strand_id
1 'polypeptide(L)'
;VPWLGKVILGTTDSPRQDVVREPLPFKEEVAFILNESARYLSRAPKQEDIRSIWVGLRPLVKPQDEDGGNTKSISREHTVLASRSGLVTVTGGKWTTYRAMAEDVLQKCFDTGVLPPKAAGITNQLPLVGSPVGAVQHSISDAPGIHLYGAEAAAVASLPGSAKELGGGLTEAMVRFAARFEYARTVEDVLARRSRLLFLDARKAIDMAPAVAGILQEELGIDPQLPAFLALAQQYLRPEM
;
A
#
# COMPACT_ATOMS: atom_id res chain seq x y z
N VAL A 1 -7.55 -13.40 -1.64
CA VAL A 1 -8.50 -12.29 -1.79
C VAL A 1 -8.44 -11.78 -3.22
N PRO A 2 -9.56 -11.71 -3.96
CA PRO A 2 -9.62 -11.02 -5.25
C PRO A 2 -9.30 -9.53 -5.07
N TRP A 3 -8.48 -8.98 -5.95
CA TRP A 3 -8.09 -7.57 -5.87
C TRP A 3 -7.62 -7.05 -7.24
N LEU A 4 -8.30 -6.04 -7.74
CA LEU A 4 -7.95 -5.32 -8.98
C LEU A 4 -7.61 -6.25 -10.16
N GLY A 5 -8.49 -7.22 -10.44
CA GLY A 5 -8.32 -8.18 -11.52
C GLY A 5 -7.28 -9.28 -11.30
N LYS A 6 -6.76 -9.40 -10.08
CA LYS A 6 -5.82 -10.44 -9.65
C LYS A 6 -6.31 -11.11 -8.38
N VAL A 7 -5.53 -12.07 -7.88
CA VAL A 7 -5.75 -12.73 -6.59
C VAL A 7 -4.51 -12.57 -5.73
N ILE A 8 -4.69 -12.04 -4.53
CA ILE A 8 -3.63 -12.02 -3.51
C ILE A 8 -3.73 -13.30 -2.69
N LEU A 9 -2.63 -14.04 -2.62
CA LEU A 9 -2.44 -15.18 -1.75
C LEU A 9 -1.47 -14.80 -0.63
N GLY A 10 -1.80 -15.18 0.61
CA GLY A 10 -1.03 -14.86 1.82
C GLY A 10 -1.81 -15.27 3.07
N THR A 11 -1.19 -15.32 4.19
CA THR A 11 0.12 -14.76 4.49
C THR A 11 0.90 -15.71 5.37
N THR A 12 2.21 -15.55 5.39
CA THR A 12 3.10 -16.10 6.40
C THR A 12 3.45 -15.04 7.44
N ASP A 13 4.03 -15.46 8.53
CA ASP A 13 4.51 -14.56 9.61
C ASP A 13 5.73 -15.24 10.25
N SER A 14 6.91 -14.89 9.76
CA SER A 14 8.17 -15.49 10.16
C SER A 14 9.07 -14.49 10.86
N PRO A 15 9.67 -14.83 12.02
CA PRO A 15 10.59 -13.93 12.70
C PRO A 15 11.85 -13.71 11.84
N ARG A 16 12.35 -12.46 11.82
CA ARG A 16 13.57 -12.06 11.12
C ARG A 16 14.52 -11.32 12.06
N GLN A 17 15.81 -11.53 11.84
CA GLN A 17 16.88 -10.81 12.54
C GLN A 17 17.41 -9.63 11.73
N ASP A 18 17.28 -9.71 10.40
CA ASP A 18 17.67 -8.65 9.47
C ASP A 18 16.55 -7.62 9.31
N VAL A 19 16.83 -6.37 9.63
CA VAL A 19 15.92 -5.25 9.42
C VAL A 19 16.41 -4.47 8.21
N VAL A 20 15.98 -4.92 7.03
CA VAL A 20 16.32 -4.30 5.76
C VAL A 20 15.11 -3.54 5.20
N ARG A 21 15.36 -2.52 4.38
CA ARG A 21 14.29 -1.69 3.80
C ARG A 21 13.36 -2.49 2.87
N GLU A 22 13.94 -3.38 2.07
CA GLU A 22 13.23 -4.24 1.12
C GLU A 22 13.53 -5.71 1.44
N PRO A 23 12.78 -6.34 2.35
CA PRO A 23 12.99 -7.73 2.70
C PRO A 23 12.52 -8.65 1.58
N LEU A 24 13.30 -9.72 1.32
CA LEU A 24 12.93 -10.75 0.37
C LEU A 24 12.18 -11.90 1.05
N PRO A 25 11.29 -12.61 0.35
CA PRO A 25 10.59 -13.76 0.89
C PRO A 25 11.55 -14.94 1.09
N PHE A 26 11.27 -15.79 2.08
CA PHE A 26 11.91 -17.09 2.17
C PHE A 26 11.27 -18.07 1.17
N LYS A 27 12.05 -18.97 0.59
CA LYS A 27 11.55 -19.97 -0.38
C LYS A 27 10.46 -20.86 0.24
N GLU A 28 10.63 -21.21 1.49
CA GLU A 28 9.71 -22.04 2.26
C GLU A 28 8.34 -21.35 2.43
N GLU A 29 8.31 -20.03 2.57
CA GLU A 29 7.08 -19.26 2.70
C GLU A 29 6.28 -19.26 1.38
N VAL A 30 6.98 -19.10 0.26
CA VAL A 30 6.34 -19.17 -1.07
C VAL A 30 5.76 -20.55 -1.32
N ALA A 31 6.53 -21.61 -1.03
CA ALA A 31 6.07 -22.99 -1.18
C ALA A 31 4.87 -23.27 -0.27
N PHE A 32 4.91 -22.82 0.98
CA PHE A 32 3.80 -22.97 1.92
C PHE A 32 2.52 -22.31 1.41
N ILE A 33 2.59 -21.04 0.95
CA ILE A 33 1.41 -20.31 0.45
C ILE A 33 0.81 -21.03 -0.77
N LEU A 34 1.63 -21.48 -1.71
CA LEU A 34 1.14 -22.23 -2.88
C LEU A 34 0.46 -23.53 -2.50
N ASN A 35 1.10 -24.33 -1.62
CA ASN A 35 0.59 -25.62 -1.15
C ASN A 35 -0.74 -25.45 -0.38
N GLU A 36 -0.81 -24.47 0.55
CA GLU A 36 -2.04 -24.23 1.29
C GLU A 36 -3.14 -23.72 0.39
N SER A 37 -2.85 -22.82 -0.54
CA SER A 37 -3.86 -22.28 -1.47
C SER A 37 -4.41 -23.37 -2.39
N ALA A 38 -3.61 -24.36 -2.77
CA ALA A 38 -4.03 -25.49 -3.60
C ALA A 38 -5.13 -26.34 -2.95
N ARG A 39 -5.25 -26.30 -1.61
CA ARG A 39 -6.26 -27.07 -0.86
C ARG A 39 -7.67 -26.43 -0.92
N TYR A 40 -7.75 -25.13 -1.21
CA TYR A 40 -8.98 -24.35 -1.13
C TYR A 40 -9.45 -23.84 -2.50
N LEU A 41 -8.57 -23.77 -3.48
CA LEU A 41 -8.89 -23.26 -4.80
C LEU A 41 -9.22 -24.41 -5.75
N SER A 42 -10.22 -24.23 -6.62
CA SER A 42 -10.59 -25.21 -7.63
C SER A 42 -9.47 -25.53 -8.62
N ARG A 43 -8.60 -24.56 -8.88
CA ARG A 43 -7.35 -24.73 -9.62
C ARG A 43 -6.17 -24.42 -8.70
N ALA A 44 -5.30 -25.38 -8.47
CA ALA A 44 -4.08 -25.19 -7.70
C ALA A 44 -3.19 -24.13 -8.37
N PRO A 45 -2.79 -23.07 -7.64
CA PRO A 45 -1.88 -22.08 -8.18
C PRO A 45 -0.48 -22.69 -8.34
N LYS A 46 0.17 -22.33 -9.44
CA LYS A 46 1.54 -22.76 -9.74
C LYS A 46 2.49 -21.58 -9.63
N GLN A 47 3.78 -21.88 -9.56
CA GLN A 47 4.81 -20.86 -9.49
C GLN A 47 4.79 -19.92 -10.72
N GLU A 48 4.47 -20.44 -11.90
CA GLU A 48 4.33 -19.66 -13.13
C GLU A 48 3.14 -18.69 -13.13
N ASP A 49 2.16 -18.89 -12.24
CA ASP A 49 1.01 -17.99 -12.07
C ASP A 49 1.39 -16.74 -11.24
N ILE A 50 2.53 -16.76 -10.53
CA ILE A 50 2.98 -15.65 -9.70
C ILE A 50 3.36 -14.47 -10.59
N ARG A 51 2.75 -13.31 -10.34
CA ARG A 51 2.99 -12.05 -11.05
C ARG A 51 3.87 -11.09 -10.27
N SER A 52 3.74 -11.13 -8.95
CA SER A 52 4.55 -10.33 -8.03
C SER A 52 4.66 -11.04 -6.69
N ILE A 53 5.77 -10.83 -6.00
CA ILE A 53 5.98 -11.27 -4.61
C ILE A 53 6.49 -10.08 -3.82
N TRP A 54 5.98 -9.91 -2.60
CA TRP A 54 6.47 -8.89 -1.69
C TRP A 54 6.39 -9.35 -0.23
N VAL A 55 7.21 -8.72 0.58
CA VAL A 55 7.29 -8.92 2.02
C VAL A 55 7.27 -7.57 2.71
N GLY A 56 6.70 -7.52 3.90
CA GLY A 56 6.74 -6.34 4.77
C GLY A 56 7.17 -6.72 6.17
N LEU A 57 7.91 -5.86 6.85
CA LEU A 57 8.25 -6.03 8.26
C LEU A 57 7.12 -5.45 9.13
N ARG A 58 6.73 -6.18 10.16
CA ARG A 58 5.79 -5.68 11.17
C ARG A 58 6.55 -5.05 12.32
N PRO A 59 6.34 -3.76 12.63
CA PRO A 59 6.84 -3.17 13.86
C PRO A 59 5.96 -3.66 15.01
N LEU A 60 6.44 -4.64 15.77
CA LEU A 60 5.79 -5.11 16.97
C LEU A 60 6.35 -4.36 18.19
N VAL A 61 5.47 -3.94 19.10
CA VAL A 61 5.86 -3.29 20.36
C VAL A 61 6.03 -4.35 21.41
N LYS A 62 7.25 -4.52 21.90
CA LYS A 62 7.50 -5.41 23.04
C LYS A 62 7.00 -4.72 24.33
N PRO A 63 6.09 -5.34 25.09
CA PRO A 63 5.72 -4.86 26.42
C PRO A 63 6.97 -4.80 27.33
N GLN A 64 7.01 -3.82 28.24
CA GLN A 64 8.17 -3.62 29.12
C GLN A 64 8.41 -4.78 30.09
N ASP A 65 7.38 -5.59 30.34
CA ASP A 65 7.39 -6.64 31.38
C ASP A 65 7.48 -8.07 30.82
N GLU A 66 7.62 -8.26 29.49
CA GLU A 66 7.76 -9.59 28.90
C GLU A 66 9.21 -9.90 28.50
N ASP A 67 9.80 -10.87 29.20
CA ASP A 67 11.05 -11.51 28.78
C ASP A 67 10.85 -12.32 27.50
N GLY A 68 11.57 -11.93 26.46
CA GLY A 68 11.99 -12.63 25.25
C GLY A 68 11.21 -13.82 24.72
N GLY A 69 9.88 -13.80 24.77
CA GLY A 69 9.03 -14.90 24.32
C GLY A 69 8.53 -14.75 22.89
N ASN A 70 7.66 -15.62 22.51
CA ASN A 70 7.05 -15.80 21.21
C ASN A 70 6.41 -14.50 20.66
N THR A 71 6.93 -13.96 19.53
CA THR A 71 6.39 -12.77 18.86
C THR A 71 4.92 -12.93 18.40
N LYS A 72 4.39 -14.15 18.35
CA LYS A 72 2.99 -14.43 18.00
C LYS A 72 2.01 -14.03 19.10
N SER A 73 2.46 -13.91 20.35
CA SER A 73 1.64 -13.48 21.50
C SER A 73 1.61 -11.97 21.70
N ILE A 74 2.50 -11.20 21.04
CA ILE A 74 2.57 -9.75 21.18
C ILE A 74 1.28 -9.12 20.64
N SER A 75 0.66 -8.25 21.46
CA SER A 75 -0.54 -7.52 21.06
C SER A 75 -0.31 -6.71 19.79
N ARG A 76 -1.28 -6.77 18.89
CA ARG A 76 -1.31 -5.98 17.64
C ARG A 76 -2.17 -4.72 17.79
N GLU A 77 -2.54 -4.38 19.00
CA GLU A 77 -3.21 -3.12 19.30
C GLU A 77 -2.21 -1.96 19.30
N HIS A 78 -2.69 -0.78 19.07
CA HIS A 78 -1.85 0.41 19.16
C HIS A 78 -1.70 0.83 20.62
N THR A 79 -0.58 1.49 20.91
CA THR A 79 -0.30 2.08 22.22
C THR A 79 0.01 3.56 22.04
N VAL A 80 -0.59 4.40 22.90
CA VAL A 80 -0.34 5.83 22.93
C VAL A 80 0.31 6.20 24.25
N LEU A 81 1.53 6.73 24.19
CA LEU A 81 2.33 7.12 25.34
C LEU A 81 2.57 8.63 25.30
N ALA A 82 2.49 9.27 26.47
CA ALA A 82 2.92 10.65 26.65
C ALA A 82 4.07 10.68 27.65
N SER A 83 5.22 11.19 27.22
CA SER A 83 6.39 11.35 28.09
C SER A 83 6.26 12.60 28.96
N ARG A 84 7.11 12.68 30.00
CA ARG A 84 7.20 13.88 30.88
C ARG A 84 7.60 15.15 30.11
N SER A 85 8.28 15.03 28.98
CA SER A 85 8.68 16.16 28.11
C SER A 85 7.55 16.65 27.20
N GLY A 86 6.37 16.00 27.21
CA GLY A 86 5.25 16.32 26.33
C GLY A 86 5.31 15.63 24.95
N LEU A 87 6.30 14.77 24.69
CA LEU A 87 6.31 13.96 23.48
C LEU A 87 5.21 12.90 23.55
N VAL A 88 4.31 12.90 22.56
CA VAL A 88 3.30 11.87 22.39
C VAL A 88 3.75 10.89 21.32
N THR A 89 3.79 9.61 21.66
CA THR A 89 4.22 8.53 20.77
C THR A 89 3.05 7.58 20.54
N VAL A 90 2.75 7.28 19.28
CA VAL A 90 1.83 6.20 18.91
C VAL A 90 2.61 5.12 18.17
N THR A 91 2.38 3.87 18.52
CA THR A 91 3.07 2.73 17.91
C THR A 91 2.17 1.49 17.90
N GLY A 92 2.45 0.52 17.01
CA GLY A 92 1.60 -0.65 16.80
C GLY A 92 0.34 -0.33 15.99
N GLY A 93 -0.69 -1.14 16.20
CA GLY A 93 -1.99 -0.98 15.53
C GLY A 93 -2.03 -1.54 14.11
N LYS A 94 -3.09 -1.20 13.39
CA LYS A 94 -3.36 -1.64 12.02
C LYS A 94 -3.76 -0.47 11.15
N TRP A 95 -3.39 -0.52 9.89
CA TRP A 95 -3.83 0.50 8.92
C TRP A 95 -5.37 0.64 8.85
N THR A 96 -6.10 -0.45 9.01
CA THR A 96 -7.58 -0.44 9.00
C THR A 96 -8.21 0.32 10.15
N THR A 97 -7.48 0.59 11.23
CA THR A 97 -7.95 1.32 12.43
C THR A 97 -7.32 2.71 12.59
N TYR A 98 -6.61 3.22 11.56
CA TYR A 98 -5.85 4.47 11.64
C TYR A 98 -6.68 5.67 12.11
N ARG A 99 -7.97 5.76 11.72
CA ARG A 99 -8.86 6.84 12.14
C ARG A 99 -9.11 6.80 13.65
N ALA A 100 -9.45 5.63 14.19
CA ALA A 100 -9.64 5.45 15.64
C ALA A 100 -8.33 5.69 16.40
N MET A 101 -7.20 5.20 15.86
CA MET A 101 -5.87 5.49 16.42
C MET A 101 -5.60 7.00 16.53
N ALA A 102 -5.97 7.77 15.51
CA ALA A 102 -5.79 9.22 15.53
C ALA A 102 -6.68 9.90 16.58
N GLU A 103 -7.92 9.43 16.79
CA GLU A 103 -8.80 9.90 17.86
C GLU A 103 -8.21 9.61 19.24
N ASP A 104 -7.69 8.41 19.44
CA ASP A 104 -7.05 8.01 20.73
C ASP A 104 -5.80 8.83 21.03
N VAL A 105 -4.99 9.15 20.00
CA VAL A 105 -3.83 10.06 20.15
C VAL A 105 -4.27 11.45 20.63
N LEU A 106 -5.30 12.02 19.98
CA LEU A 106 -5.83 13.33 20.38
C LEU A 106 -6.42 13.30 21.78
N GLN A 107 -7.17 12.25 22.12
CA GLN A 107 -7.73 12.09 23.46
C GLN A 107 -6.60 12.02 24.51
N LYS A 108 -5.53 11.27 24.22
CA LYS A 108 -4.35 11.23 25.12
C LYS A 108 -3.71 12.60 25.30
N CYS A 109 -3.63 13.40 24.24
CA CYS A 109 -3.12 14.76 24.32
C CYS A 109 -4.00 15.65 25.20
N PHE A 110 -5.33 15.51 25.15
CA PHE A 110 -6.26 16.24 26.00
C PHE A 110 -6.13 15.80 27.47
N ASP A 111 -6.11 14.50 27.73
CA ASP A 111 -6.03 13.93 29.08
C ASP A 111 -4.72 14.31 29.81
N THR A 112 -3.65 14.47 29.04
CA THR A 112 -2.33 14.84 29.60
C THR A 112 -2.04 16.34 29.58
N GLY A 113 -2.98 17.16 29.10
CA GLY A 113 -2.84 18.61 29.05
C GLY A 113 -1.85 19.12 27.98
N VAL A 114 -1.40 18.27 27.07
CA VAL A 114 -0.54 18.66 25.92
C VAL A 114 -1.30 19.54 24.95
N LEU A 115 -2.60 19.28 24.79
CA LEU A 115 -3.53 20.11 24.02
C LEU A 115 -4.75 20.50 24.87
N PRO A 116 -5.35 21.67 24.60
CA PRO A 116 -6.61 22.03 25.24
C PRO A 116 -7.73 21.09 24.74
N PRO A 117 -8.65 20.66 25.63
CA PRO A 117 -9.77 19.81 25.26
C PRO A 117 -10.63 20.45 24.13
N LYS A 118 -11.10 19.60 23.23
CA LYS A 118 -12.03 19.99 22.14
C LYS A 118 -13.24 19.06 22.15
N ALA A 119 -14.32 19.51 21.50
CA ALA A 119 -15.48 18.66 21.26
C ALA A 119 -15.10 17.43 20.44
N ALA A 120 -15.92 16.38 20.54
CA ALA A 120 -15.75 15.15 19.79
C ALA A 120 -15.67 15.42 18.28
N GLY A 121 -14.80 14.66 17.60
CA GLY A 121 -14.61 14.77 16.16
C GLY A 121 -15.78 14.21 15.36
N ILE A 122 -15.83 14.55 14.08
CA ILE A 122 -16.81 14.07 13.11
C ILE A 122 -16.17 13.14 12.06
N THR A 123 -14.96 12.67 12.31
CA THR A 123 -14.14 11.95 11.33
C THR A 123 -14.76 10.64 10.85
N ASN A 124 -15.64 10.03 11.64
CA ASN A 124 -16.40 8.83 11.25
C ASN A 124 -17.49 9.12 10.18
N GLN A 125 -17.83 10.39 9.98
CA GLN A 125 -18.82 10.84 8.99
C GLN A 125 -18.18 11.68 7.86
N LEU A 126 -16.89 11.97 7.97
CA LEU A 126 -16.17 12.77 6.99
C LEU A 126 -15.83 11.94 5.76
N PRO A 127 -16.41 12.21 4.57
CA PRO A 127 -16.01 11.53 3.36
C PRO A 127 -14.57 11.90 2.97
N LEU A 128 -13.78 10.92 2.55
CA LEU A 128 -12.45 11.19 1.98
C LEU A 128 -12.58 11.81 0.59
N VAL A 129 -11.55 12.55 0.17
CA VAL A 129 -11.46 13.06 -1.20
C VAL A 129 -11.53 11.88 -2.18
N GLY A 130 -12.26 12.05 -3.28
CA GLY A 130 -12.52 10.97 -4.23
C GLY A 130 -13.60 9.98 -3.79
N SER A 131 -14.14 10.10 -2.58
CA SER A 131 -15.24 9.24 -2.13
C SER A 131 -16.42 9.35 -3.09
N PRO A 132 -16.98 8.21 -3.58
CA PRO A 132 -18.08 8.25 -4.54
C PRO A 132 -19.33 8.84 -3.92
N VAL A 133 -20.10 9.59 -4.72
CA VAL A 133 -21.42 10.06 -4.35
C VAL A 133 -22.45 9.01 -4.79
N GLY A 134 -23.14 8.39 -3.83
CA GLY A 134 -24.13 7.34 -4.10
C GLY A 134 -23.60 5.91 -3.94
N ALA A 135 -24.29 4.94 -4.52
CA ALA A 135 -23.94 3.53 -4.41
C ALA A 135 -22.64 3.22 -5.17
N VAL A 136 -21.75 2.46 -4.54
CA VAL A 136 -20.55 1.93 -5.20
C VAL A 136 -20.97 0.87 -6.23
N GLN A 137 -20.64 1.11 -7.51
CA GLN A 137 -21.00 0.21 -8.62
C GLN A 137 -19.89 -0.78 -8.97
N HIS A 138 -18.67 -0.60 -8.42
CA HIS A 138 -17.50 -1.39 -8.74
C HIS A 138 -17.06 -2.25 -7.56
N SER A 139 -16.66 -3.48 -7.85
CA SER A 139 -16.07 -4.39 -6.88
C SER A 139 -14.57 -4.13 -6.74
N ILE A 140 -14.01 -4.41 -5.56
CA ILE A 140 -12.55 -4.41 -5.37
C ILE A 140 -11.83 -5.44 -6.26
N SER A 141 -12.56 -6.43 -6.79
CA SER A 141 -12.04 -7.43 -7.73
C SER A 141 -12.00 -6.96 -9.18
N ASP A 142 -12.66 -5.85 -9.52
CA ASP A 142 -12.66 -5.32 -10.88
C ASP A 142 -11.25 -4.92 -11.31
N ALA A 143 -10.96 -5.06 -12.61
CA ALA A 143 -9.66 -4.64 -13.14
C ALA A 143 -9.45 -3.13 -12.92
N PRO A 144 -8.18 -2.67 -12.73
CA PRO A 144 -7.91 -1.25 -12.53
C PRO A 144 -8.43 -0.40 -13.69
N GLY A 145 -8.88 0.81 -13.35
CA GLY A 145 -9.37 1.78 -14.33
C GLY A 145 -9.73 3.11 -13.66
N ILE A 146 -10.32 4.01 -14.43
CA ILE A 146 -10.68 5.36 -13.99
C ILE A 146 -11.68 5.37 -12.82
N HIS A 147 -12.46 4.31 -12.65
CA HIS A 147 -13.42 4.17 -11.54
C HIS A 147 -12.75 4.21 -10.16
N LEU A 148 -11.44 3.90 -10.08
CA LEU A 148 -10.68 3.96 -8.82
C LEU A 148 -10.53 5.38 -8.27
N TYR A 149 -10.77 6.41 -9.09
CA TYR A 149 -10.73 7.81 -8.68
C TYR A 149 -12.07 8.30 -8.13
N GLY A 150 -13.13 7.48 -8.19
CA GLY A 150 -14.44 7.82 -7.63
C GLY A 150 -14.96 9.17 -8.13
N ALA A 151 -15.24 10.10 -7.22
CA ALA A 151 -15.75 11.43 -7.58
C ALA A 151 -14.75 12.29 -8.40
N GLU A 152 -13.46 11.96 -8.38
CA GLU A 152 -12.42 12.66 -9.14
C GLU A 152 -12.23 12.11 -10.57
N ALA A 153 -12.93 11.02 -10.95
CA ALA A 153 -12.78 10.39 -12.27
C ALA A 153 -12.97 11.36 -13.45
N ALA A 154 -13.91 12.30 -13.35
CA ALA A 154 -14.13 13.33 -14.37
C ALA A 154 -12.94 14.30 -14.48
N ALA A 155 -12.32 14.69 -13.36
CA ALA A 155 -11.14 15.52 -13.34
C ALA A 155 -9.94 14.82 -14.00
N VAL A 156 -9.75 13.53 -13.71
CA VAL A 156 -8.73 12.71 -14.39
C VAL A 156 -9.00 12.64 -15.90
N ALA A 157 -10.25 12.36 -16.30
CA ALA A 157 -10.64 12.25 -17.70
C ALA A 157 -10.43 13.55 -18.51
N SER A 158 -10.43 14.70 -17.85
CA SER A 158 -10.21 16.00 -18.49
C SER A 158 -8.75 16.32 -18.79
N LEU A 159 -7.80 15.54 -18.25
CA LEU A 159 -6.39 15.77 -18.49
C LEU A 159 -5.92 15.20 -19.84
N PRO A 160 -4.84 15.77 -20.41
CA PRO A 160 -4.23 15.24 -21.64
C PRO A 160 -3.87 13.75 -21.49
N GLY A 161 -4.09 12.96 -22.56
CA GLY A 161 -3.77 11.55 -22.57
C GLY A 161 -4.79 10.64 -21.89
N SER A 162 -6.02 11.10 -21.66
CA SER A 162 -7.09 10.27 -21.06
C SER A 162 -7.45 9.03 -21.89
N ALA A 163 -7.36 9.13 -23.22
CA ALA A 163 -7.55 8.00 -24.15
C ALA A 163 -6.27 7.21 -24.43
N LYS A 164 -5.12 7.65 -23.93
CA LYS A 164 -3.84 6.99 -24.15
C LYS A 164 -3.55 6.01 -23.03
N GLU A 165 -3.90 4.76 -23.26
CA GLU A 165 -3.63 3.68 -22.34
C GLU A 165 -2.12 3.31 -22.36
N LEU A 166 -1.51 3.20 -21.18
CA LEU A 166 -0.14 2.73 -21.00
C LEU A 166 -0.12 1.23 -20.74
N GLY A 167 -1.20 0.68 -20.19
CA GLY A 167 -1.39 -0.73 -19.85
C GLY A 167 -1.88 -0.92 -18.42
N GLY A 168 -2.40 -2.12 -18.10
CA GLY A 168 -2.88 -2.46 -16.76
C GLY A 168 -3.96 -1.53 -16.20
N GLY A 169 -4.75 -0.89 -17.07
CA GLY A 169 -5.76 0.09 -16.68
C GLY A 169 -5.23 1.48 -16.34
N LEU A 170 -3.92 1.73 -16.53
CA LEU A 170 -3.29 3.03 -16.32
C LEU A 170 -3.24 3.82 -17.62
N THR A 171 -3.72 5.06 -17.59
CA THR A 171 -3.62 6.01 -18.71
C THR A 171 -2.58 7.09 -18.44
N GLU A 172 -2.14 7.79 -19.49
CA GLU A 172 -1.26 8.95 -19.35
C GLU A 172 -1.88 10.03 -18.46
N ALA A 173 -3.20 10.29 -18.56
CA ALA A 173 -3.92 11.25 -17.72
C ALA A 173 -3.84 10.89 -16.23
N MET A 174 -3.90 9.61 -15.87
CA MET A 174 -3.74 9.16 -14.48
C MET A 174 -2.34 9.45 -13.93
N VAL A 175 -1.30 9.30 -14.76
CA VAL A 175 0.07 9.66 -14.36
C VAL A 175 0.20 11.17 -14.15
N ARG A 176 -0.38 11.98 -15.05
CA ARG A 176 -0.41 13.45 -14.91
C ARG A 176 -1.19 13.87 -13.67
N PHE A 177 -2.33 13.24 -13.41
CA PHE A 177 -3.11 13.50 -12.20
C PHE A 177 -2.31 13.17 -10.93
N ALA A 178 -1.66 12.01 -10.91
CA ALA A 178 -0.80 11.61 -9.79
C ALA A 178 0.34 12.62 -9.53
N ALA A 179 0.96 13.14 -10.58
CA ALA A 179 2.00 14.16 -10.47
C ALA A 179 1.49 15.50 -9.94
N ARG A 180 0.33 15.97 -10.47
CA ARG A 180 -0.22 17.31 -10.18
C ARG A 180 -0.97 17.38 -8.84
N PHE A 181 -1.73 16.33 -8.50
CA PHE A 181 -2.70 16.37 -7.41
C PHE A 181 -2.43 15.34 -6.29
N GLU A 182 -1.65 14.28 -6.55
CA GLU A 182 -1.37 13.24 -5.56
C GLU A 182 0.10 13.18 -5.13
N TYR A 183 0.86 14.21 -5.46
CA TYR A 183 2.26 14.36 -5.06
C TYR A 183 3.19 13.21 -5.50
N ALA A 184 2.91 12.55 -6.63
CA ALA A 184 3.84 11.59 -7.20
C ALA A 184 5.06 12.33 -7.78
N ARG A 185 6.27 11.89 -7.45
CA ARG A 185 7.55 12.48 -7.87
C ARG A 185 8.44 11.49 -8.60
N THR A 186 8.25 10.21 -8.35
CA THR A 186 9.06 9.12 -8.88
C THR A 186 8.19 8.11 -9.62
N VAL A 187 8.82 7.30 -10.48
CA VAL A 187 8.17 6.15 -11.13
C VAL A 187 7.59 5.20 -10.08
N GLU A 188 8.29 5.01 -8.96
CA GLU A 188 7.82 4.18 -7.85
C GLU A 188 6.53 4.74 -7.22
N ASP A 189 6.42 6.07 -7.07
CA ASP A 189 5.19 6.66 -6.54
C ASP A 189 3.98 6.30 -7.40
N VAL A 190 4.12 6.35 -8.73
CA VAL A 190 3.03 6.00 -9.64
C VAL A 190 2.76 4.51 -9.64
N LEU A 191 3.79 3.68 -9.91
CA LEU A 191 3.60 2.26 -10.21
C LEU A 191 3.43 1.38 -8.97
N ALA A 192 3.95 1.80 -7.81
CA ALA A 192 3.78 1.07 -6.57
C ALA A 192 2.66 1.64 -5.68
N ARG A 193 2.51 2.97 -5.62
CA ARG A 193 1.64 3.62 -4.62
C ARG A 193 0.31 4.10 -5.20
N ARG A 194 0.27 4.65 -6.42
CA ARG A 194 -0.99 5.18 -7.01
C ARG A 194 -1.73 4.11 -7.82
N SER A 195 -1.05 3.42 -8.72
CA SER A 195 -1.67 2.34 -9.50
C SER A 195 -1.57 0.96 -8.85
N ARG A 196 -0.63 0.75 -7.94
CA ARG A 196 -0.29 -0.53 -7.30
C ARG A 196 0.14 -1.62 -8.27
N LEU A 197 0.51 -1.26 -9.50
CA LEU A 197 0.84 -2.21 -10.55
C LEU A 197 2.04 -3.09 -10.19
N LEU A 198 3.02 -2.55 -9.45
CA LEU A 198 4.17 -3.31 -8.96
C LEU A 198 3.74 -4.56 -8.15
N PHE A 199 2.66 -4.45 -7.37
CA PHE A 199 2.12 -5.56 -6.58
C PHE A 199 1.19 -6.48 -7.38
N LEU A 200 0.56 -5.95 -8.42
CA LEU A 200 -0.37 -6.73 -9.27
C LEU A 200 0.35 -7.52 -10.36
N ASP A 201 1.38 -6.91 -10.98
CA ASP A 201 2.15 -7.49 -12.07
C ASP A 201 3.48 -6.73 -12.24
N ALA A 202 4.53 -7.21 -11.56
CA ALA A 202 5.83 -6.55 -11.54
C ALA A 202 6.47 -6.46 -12.94
N ARG A 203 6.24 -7.46 -13.82
CA ARG A 203 6.74 -7.41 -15.20
C ARG A 203 6.10 -6.27 -15.98
N LYS A 204 4.78 -6.13 -15.90
CA LYS A 204 4.09 -5.01 -16.54
C LYS A 204 4.52 -3.66 -15.96
N ALA A 205 4.77 -3.57 -14.64
CA ALA A 205 5.28 -2.35 -14.04
C ALA A 205 6.65 -1.97 -14.61
N ILE A 206 7.55 -2.94 -14.81
CA ILE A 206 8.86 -2.73 -15.46
C ILE A 206 8.67 -2.24 -16.90
N ASP A 207 7.79 -2.89 -17.68
CA ASP A 207 7.56 -2.55 -19.09
C ASP A 207 6.99 -1.13 -19.26
N MET A 208 6.19 -0.67 -18.31
CA MET A 208 5.55 0.66 -18.34
C MET A 208 6.44 1.77 -17.75
N ALA A 209 7.43 1.43 -16.97
CA ALA A 209 8.24 2.39 -16.24
C ALA A 209 8.89 3.49 -17.12
N PRO A 210 9.41 3.20 -18.34
CA PRO A 210 9.97 4.25 -19.20
C PRO A 210 8.93 5.28 -19.65
N ALA A 211 7.70 4.84 -19.98
CA ALA A 211 6.63 5.74 -20.39
C ALA A 211 6.18 6.64 -19.20
N VAL A 212 6.02 6.06 -18.02
CA VAL A 212 5.71 6.81 -16.79
C VAL A 212 6.81 7.81 -16.47
N ALA A 213 8.08 7.42 -16.59
CA ALA A 213 9.21 8.32 -16.37
C ALA A 213 9.19 9.53 -17.32
N GLY A 214 8.91 9.31 -18.61
CA GLY A 214 8.79 10.40 -19.59
C GLY A 214 7.70 11.41 -19.24
N ILE A 215 6.52 10.93 -18.82
CA ILE A 215 5.41 11.79 -18.42
C ILE A 215 5.76 12.58 -17.14
N LEU A 216 6.35 11.93 -16.13
CA LEU A 216 6.78 12.62 -14.91
C LEU A 216 7.86 13.67 -15.18
N GLN A 217 8.81 13.38 -16.05
CA GLN A 217 9.85 14.33 -16.47
C GLN A 217 9.23 15.56 -17.16
N GLU A 218 8.25 15.34 -18.05
CA GLU A 218 7.50 16.42 -18.71
C GLU A 218 6.72 17.28 -17.72
N GLU A 219 6.03 16.67 -16.76
CA GLU A 219 5.20 17.36 -15.77
C GLU A 219 5.97 18.12 -14.69
N LEU A 220 7.10 17.58 -14.27
CA LEU A 220 7.78 18.04 -13.06
C LEU A 220 9.16 18.67 -13.32
N GLY A 221 9.79 18.37 -14.46
CA GLY A 221 11.14 18.83 -14.77
C GLY A 221 12.25 18.26 -13.86
N ILE A 222 11.97 17.16 -13.14
CA ILE A 222 12.91 16.52 -12.21
C ILE A 222 13.20 15.08 -12.65
N ASP A 223 14.30 14.49 -12.13
CA ASP A 223 14.60 13.07 -12.34
C ASP A 223 13.54 12.18 -11.67
N PRO A 224 12.77 11.37 -12.43
CA PRO A 224 11.76 10.48 -11.89
C PRO A 224 12.31 9.18 -11.31
N GLN A 225 13.61 9.03 -11.20
CA GLN A 225 14.35 7.90 -10.61
C GLN A 225 14.05 6.55 -11.28
N LEU A 226 13.97 6.51 -12.61
CA LEU A 226 13.70 5.30 -13.37
C LEU A 226 14.66 4.15 -13.06
N PRO A 227 16.01 4.32 -13.02
CA PRO A 227 16.90 3.22 -12.72
C PRO A 227 16.69 2.60 -11.33
N ALA A 228 16.40 3.43 -10.33
CA ALA A 228 16.12 2.97 -8.98
C ALA A 228 14.84 2.13 -8.92
N PHE A 229 13.78 2.57 -9.62
CA PHE A 229 12.54 1.79 -9.71
C PHE A 229 12.75 0.44 -10.42
N LEU A 230 13.50 0.42 -11.53
CA LEU A 230 13.75 -0.84 -12.25
C LEU A 230 14.52 -1.83 -11.37
N ALA A 231 15.50 -1.38 -10.62
CA ALA A 231 16.24 -2.21 -9.66
C ALA A 231 15.33 -2.76 -8.55
N LEU A 232 14.43 -1.92 -8.01
CA LEU A 232 13.44 -2.33 -7.03
C LEU A 232 12.49 -3.37 -7.61
N ALA A 233 11.91 -3.11 -8.78
CA ALA A 233 10.89 -3.95 -9.39
C ALA A 233 11.40 -5.35 -9.75
N GLN A 234 12.71 -5.52 -10.01
CA GLN A 234 13.31 -6.84 -10.20
C GLN A 234 13.16 -7.73 -8.95
N GLN A 235 13.18 -7.16 -7.75
CA GLN A 235 13.04 -7.90 -6.49
C GLN A 235 11.60 -8.42 -6.29
N TYR A 236 10.62 -7.83 -6.97
CA TYR A 236 9.20 -8.22 -6.93
C TYR A 236 8.86 -9.30 -7.96
N LEU A 237 9.75 -9.55 -8.91
CA LEU A 237 9.60 -10.68 -9.83
C LEU A 237 9.76 -12.00 -9.06
N ARG A 238 9.18 -13.04 -9.63
CA ARG A 238 9.35 -14.40 -9.12
C ARG A 238 10.84 -14.73 -8.97
N PRO A 239 11.30 -15.19 -7.79
CA PRO A 239 12.67 -15.68 -7.64
C PRO A 239 12.93 -16.85 -8.60
N GLU A 240 14.05 -16.84 -9.26
CA GLU A 240 14.57 -18.04 -9.91
C GLU A 240 14.95 -19.03 -8.80
N MET A 241 14.25 -20.19 -8.75
CA MET A 241 14.52 -21.23 -7.77
C MET A 241 15.46 -22.27 -8.35
#